data_84b2b96507f213f846422c95ebe19331
#
_entry.id   84b2b96507f213f846422c95ebe19331
#
_cell.length_a   1.000
_cell.length_b   1.000
_cell.length_c   1.000
_cell.angle_alpha   90.00
_cell.angle_beta   90.00
_cell.angle_gamma   90.00
#
_symmetry.space_group_name_H-M   'P 1'
#
loop_
_entity.id
_entity.type
_entity.pdbx_description
1 polymer ?
#
loop_
_entity_poly.entity_id
_entity_poly.type
_entity_poly.pdbx_seq_one_letter_code
_entity_poly.pdbx_strand_id
1 'polypeptide(L)'
;MTKNALSYDDVLLRPQYSDIVSRTEIDISTDLGDGLILRTPLFGAPMDTISEGAMAISLGKEGAAAVIHRYNSVEAQGRLVRMSRELGGDINVGAAVGVTGDYVKRANTAVEQGATFLCIDVAHGHHSLTKAALETLRKKFPDLHIMAGNIATLEGLNDLADWGASSVRCNIGGGSICSTRIQTGHGMPGLQTILDCAQTDRDVAIIADGGIRNSGDIVKAIAAGADAVMCGSLLAGTTESPGQVLREPDGSVWKSYRGMASKEAQTDWKGEYTSFE
;
A
#
# COMPACT_ATOMS: atom_id res chain seq x y z
N MET A 1 16.29 -23.39 16.20
CA MET A 1 15.10 -23.07 17.02
C MET A 1 14.27 -22.08 16.22
N THR A 2 13.01 -22.37 15.98
CA THR A 2 12.08 -21.41 15.39
C THR A 2 11.84 -20.30 16.40
N LYS A 3 12.13 -19.04 16.05
CA LYS A 3 11.71 -17.89 16.86
C LYS A 3 10.20 -17.72 16.72
N ASN A 4 9.49 -17.42 17.82
CA ASN A 4 8.10 -17.02 17.74
C ASN A 4 8.02 -15.70 16.97
N ALA A 5 7.07 -15.60 16.03
CA ALA A 5 6.83 -14.39 15.26
C ALA A 5 5.48 -13.80 15.70
N LEU A 6 5.43 -12.48 15.91
CA LEU A 6 4.31 -11.77 16.51
C LEU A 6 3.39 -11.17 15.43
N SER A 7 2.09 -11.35 15.63
CA SER A 7 1.04 -10.58 14.93
C SER A 7 0.56 -9.39 15.77
N TYR A 8 -0.30 -8.54 15.21
CA TYR A 8 -0.86 -7.41 15.97
C TYR A 8 -1.73 -7.86 17.16
N ASP A 9 -2.30 -9.07 17.12
CA ASP A 9 -3.12 -9.61 18.21
C ASP A 9 -2.29 -10.14 19.39
N ASP A 10 -1.01 -10.44 19.16
CA ASP A 10 -0.14 -11.03 20.20
C ASP A 10 0.41 -10.00 21.18
N VAL A 11 0.21 -8.70 20.93
CA VAL A 11 0.83 -7.62 21.71
C VAL A 11 -0.14 -6.53 22.09
N LEU A 12 0.18 -5.85 23.19
CA LEU A 12 -0.41 -4.57 23.58
C LEU A 12 0.72 -3.58 23.88
N LEU A 13 0.49 -2.32 23.56
CA LEU A 13 1.40 -1.24 23.96
C LEU A 13 1.24 -0.98 25.46
N ARG A 14 2.34 -1.01 26.19
CA ARG A 14 2.33 -0.71 27.61
C ARG A 14 2.20 0.81 27.80
N PRO A 15 1.13 1.30 28.49
CA PRO A 15 1.00 2.72 28.78
C PRO A 15 2.20 3.25 29.58
N GLN A 16 2.65 4.44 29.20
CA GLN A 16 3.74 5.15 29.87
C GLN A 16 3.23 6.46 30.48
N TYR A 17 4.05 7.09 31.32
CA TYR A 17 3.78 8.45 31.77
C TYR A 17 3.63 9.39 30.56
N SER A 18 2.67 10.31 30.62
CA SER A 18 2.44 11.32 29.60
C SER A 18 2.14 12.67 30.24
N ASP A 19 2.69 13.72 29.71
CA ASP A 19 2.42 15.13 30.03
C ASP A 19 1.59 15.82 28.94
N ILE A 20 1.13 15.06 27.95
CA ILE A 20 0.27 15.55 26.85
C ILE A 20 -1.10 15.91 27.41
N VAL A 21 -1.48 17.19 27.33
CA VAL A 21 -2.73 17.71 27.86
C VAL A 21 -3.90 17.44 26.92
N SER A 22 -3.66 17.54 25.61
CA SER A 22 -4.69 17.32 24.59
C SER A 22 -4.16 16.51 23.42
N ARG A 23 -4.96 15.56 22.94
CA ARG A 23 -4.66 14.81 21.70
C ARG A 23 -4.56 15.71 20.46
N THR A 24 -5.11 16.92 20.50
CA THR A 24 -5.01 17.89 19.40
C THR A 24 -3.64 18.54 19.27
N GLU A 25 -2.75 18.33 20.26
CA GLU A 25 -1.37 18.80 20.24
C GLU A 25 -0.42 17.82 19.53
N ILE A 26 -0.91 16.62 19.19
CA ILE A 26 -0.10 15.57 18.58
C ILE A 26 -0.03 15.78 17.07
N ASP A 27 1.19 15.97 16.57
CA ASP A 27 1.48 15.89 15.15
C ASP A 27 1.66 14.42 14.76
N ILE A 28 0.84 13.96 13.82
CA ILE A 28 0.89 12.61 13.25
C ILE A 28 1.39 12.62 11.80
N SER A 29 1.90 13.76 11.33
CA SER A 29 2.48 13.85 9.98
C SER A 29 3.74 13.01 9.85
N THR A 30 4.02 12.58 8.64
CA THR A 30 5.23 11.82 8.31
C THR A 30 5.81 12.32 7.00
N ASP A 31 7.13 12.43 6.96
CA ASP A 31 7.91 12.65 5.74
C ASP A 31 8.48 11.29 5.28
N LEU A 32 8.09 10.87 4.10
CA LEU A 32 8.46 9.57 3.54
C LEU A 32 9.62 9.68 2.53
N GLY A 33 10.22 10.85 2.42
CA GLY A 33 11.30 11.14 1.48
C GLY A 33 10.82 11.52 0.08
N ASP A 34 11.74 12.05 -0.73
CA ASP A 34 11.48 12.50 -2.12
C ASP A 34 10.22 13.38 -2.25
N GLY A 35 9.96 14.24 -1.26
CA GLY A 35 8.85 15.19 -1.25
C GLY A 35 7.46 14.62 -0.94
N LEU A 36 7.36 13.34 -0.56
CA LEU A 36 6.09 12.74 -0.15
C LEU A 36 5.86 12.94 1.36
N ILE A 37 5.10 13.96 1.71
CA ILE A 37 4.69 14.25 3.09
C ILE A 37 3.20 13.94 3.25
N LEU A 38 2.85 13.19 4.30
CA LEU A 38 1.47 12.91 4.67
C LEU A 38 1.16 13.57 6.02
N ARG A 39 0.01 14.24 6.14
CA ARG A 39 -0.51 14.73 7.43
C ARG A 39 -1.13 13.61 8.27
N THR A 40 -1.61 12.55 7.60
CA THR A 40 -2.14 11.34 8.20
C THR A 40 -1.37 10.15 7.61
N PRO A 41 -0.65 9.35 8.41
CA PRO A 41 0.28 8.32 7.93
C PRO A 41 -0.46 7.07 7.43
N LEU A 42 -1.32 7.23 6.41
CA LEU A 42 -2.19 6.18 5.90
C LEU A 42 -2.26 6.20 4.38
N PHE A 43 -2.21 5.00 3.79
CA PHE A 43 -2.43 4.75 2.38
C PHE A 43 -3.64 3.84 2.14
N GLY A 44 -4.43 4.14 1.10
CA GLY A 44 -5.36 3.19 0.50
C GLY A 44 -4.60 2.22 -0.42
N ALA A 45 -4.84 0.92 -0.20
CA ALA A 45 -4.15 -0.15 -0.94
C ALA A 45 -4.50 -0.16 -2.44
N PRO A 46 -3.57 -0.57 -3.34
CA PRO A 46 -3.75 -0.59 -4.79
C PRO A 46 -4.66 -1.74 -5.25
N MET A 47 -5.92 -1.72 -4.82
CA MET A 47 -6.90 -2.75 -5.11
C MET A 47 -8.11 -2.14 -5.83
N ASP A 48 -8.66 -2.88 -6.80
CA ASP A 48 -9.79 -2.45 -7.63
C ASP A 48 -11.12 -2.30 -6.84
N THR A 49 -11.14 -2.79 -5.60
CA THR A 49 -12.24 -2.66 -4.64
C THR A 49 -11.95 -1.65 -3.52
N ILE A 50 -10.81 -0.96 -3.55
CA ILE A 50 -10.39 -0.01 -2.51
C ILE A 50 -10.05 1.36 -3.10
N SER A 51 -9.10 1.45 -4.04
CA SER A 51 -8.48 2.73 -4.42
C SER A 51 -8.70 3.08 -5.87
N GLU A 52 -9.72 3.90 -6.10
CA GLU A 52 -9.95 4.67 -7.31
C GLU A 52 -10.16 6.16 -6.97
N GLY A 53 -10.65 6.95 -7.92
CA GLY A 53 -10.72 8.40 -7.81
C GLY A 53 -11.42 8.93 -6.54
N ALA A 54 -12.58 8.39 -6.17
CA ALA A 54 -13.31 8.83 -5.00
C ALA A 54 -12.53 8.61 -3.69
N MET A 55 -11.93 7.43 -3.54
CA MET A 55 -11.09 7.10 -2.39
C MET A 55 -9.84 7.99 -2.34
N ALA A 56 -9.18 8.21 -3.49
CA ALA A 56 -8.00 9.06 -3.55
C ALA A 56 -8.31 10.50 -3.15
N ILE A 57 -9.44 11.05 -3.60
CA ILE A 57 -9.91 12.40 -3.22
C ILE A 57 -10.20 12.46 -1.72
N SER A 58 -10.94 11.50 -1.19
CA SER A 58 -11.32 11.49 0.22
C SER A 58 -10.13 11.38 1.14
N LEU A 59 -9.27 10.38 0.93
CA LEU A 59 -8.04 10.22 1.72
C LEU A 59 -7.11 11.41 1.59
N GLY A 60 -6.94 11.96 0.38
CA GLY A 60 -6.09 13.12 0.14
C GLY A 60 -6.56 14.37 0.90
N LYS A 61 -7.86 14.62 0.99
CA LYS A 61 -8.44 15.73 1.77
C LYS A 61 -8.15 15.57 3.27
N GLU A 62 -8.10 14.35 3.76
CA GLU A 62 -7.74 14.05 5.16
C GLU A 62 -6.21 14.03 5.38
N GLY A 63 -5.41 14.34 4.34
CA GLY A 63 -3.96 14.39 4.42
C GLY A 63 -3.26 13.02 4.34
N ALA A 64 -4.03 11.99 4.01
CA ALA A 64 -3.55 10.65 3.64
C ALA A 64 -3.34 10.55 2.13
N ALA A 65 -3.09 9.36 1.59
CA ALA A 65 -3.00 9.13 0.16
C ALA A 65 -3.65 7.81 -0.27
N ALA A 66 -3.91 7.64 -1.56
CA ALA A 66 -4.29 6.35 -2.12
C ALA A 66 -3.39 5.99 -3.31
N VAL A 67 -3.21 4.69 -3.52
CA VAL A 67 -2.52 4.18 -4.70
C VAL A 67 -3.56 3.65 -5.68
N ILE A 68 -3.73 4.32 -6.83
CA ILE A 68 -4.64 3.85 -7.89
C ILE A 68 -4.13 2.53 -8.45
N HIS A 69 -4.98 1.51 -8.46
CA HIS A 69 -4.61 0.15 -8.87
C HIS A 69 -4.25 0.05 -10.36
N ARG A 70 -3.56 -1.04 -10.74
CA ARG A 70 -3.08 -1.29 -12.12
C ARG A 70 -3.92 -2.32 -12.90
N TYR A 71 -5.01 -2.81 -12.33
CA TYR A 71 -5.92 -3.79 -12.97
C TYR A 71 -6.93 -3.08 -13.88
N ASN A 72 -6.40 -2.26 -14.78
CA ASN A 72 -7.09 -1.48 -15.78
C ASN A 72 -6.12 -1.10 -16.90
N SER A 73 -6.60 -0.48 -17.97
CA SER A 73 -5.71 0.03 -19.02
C SER A 73 -4.86 1.20 -18.51
N VAL A 74 -3.72 1.43 -19.16
CA VAL A 74 -2.84 2.58 -18.87
C VAL A 74 -3.61 3.89 -18.91
N GLU A 75 -4.45 4.04 -19.92
CA GLU A 75 -5.26 5.23 -20.15
C GLU A 75 -6.36 5.39 -19.08
N ALA A 76 -6.95 4.29 -18.61
CA ALA A 76 -7.96 4.31 -17.54
C ALA A 76 -7.33 4.71 -16.20
N GLN A 77 -6.18 4.14 -15.83
CA GLN A 77 -5.46 4.54 -14.64
C GLN A 77 -5.06 6.02 -14.68
N GLY A 78 -4.51 6.48 -15.82
CA GLY A 78 -4.14 7.88 -16.00
C GLY A 78 -5.35 8.83 -15.84
N ARG A 79 -6.52 8.46 -16.38
CA ARG A 79 -7.75 9.25 -16.16
C ARG A 79 -8.15 9.33 -14.69
N LEU A 80 -8.04 8.23 -13.94
CA LEU A 80 -8.34 8.20 -12.50
C LEU A 80 -7.39 9.11 -11.72
N VAL A 81 -6.08 9.07 -12.03
CA VAL A 81 -5.08 9.95 -11.42
C VAL A 81 -5.42 11.41 -11.70
N ARG A 82 -5.63 11.77 -12.98
CA ARG A 82 -5.97 13.15 -13.39
C ARG A 82 -7.22 13.65 -12.68
N MET A 83 -8.30 12.88 -12.72
CA MET A 83 -9.57 13.23 -12.07
C MET A 83 -9.38 13.46 -10.57
N SER A 84 -8.57 12.61 -9.91
CA SER A 84 -8.28 12.75 -8.49
C SER A 84 -7.56 14.07 -8.17
N ARG A 85 -6.60 14.46 -9.01
CA ARG A 85 -5.88 15.74 -8.86
C ARG A 85 -6.77 16.96 -9.17
N GLU A 86 -7.55 16.89 -10.24
CA GLU A 86 -8.45 17.98 -10.63
C GLU A 86 -9.53 18.26 -9.58
N LEU A 87 -10.14 17.22 -9.02
CA LEU A 87 -11.24 17.35 -8.05
C LEU A 87 -10.78 17.41 -6.59
N GLY A 88 -9.62 16.83 -6.29
CA GLY A 88 -9.04 16.80 -4.94
C GLY A 88 -8.17 18.01 -4.63
N GLY A 89 -7.67 18.72 -5.64
CA GLY A 89 -6.73 19.81 -5.49
C GLY A 89 -5.31 19.33 -5.17
N ASP A 90 -4.66 19.98 -4.23
CA ASP A 90 -3.29 19.62 -3.81
C ASP A 90 -3.28 18.43 -2.84
N ILE A 91 -3.51 17.24 -3.39
CA ILE A 91 -3.52 15.96 -2.66
C ILE A 91 -2.42 15.03 -3.19
N ASN A 92 -1.96 14.10 -2.36
CA ASN A 92 -1.08 13.02 -2.81
C ASN A 92 -1.88 11.88 -3.44
N VAL A 93 -1.50 11.51 -4.67
CA VAL A 93 -2.11 10.40 -5.43
C VAL A 93 -1.01 9.53 -6.04
N GLY A 94 -0.98 8.27 -5.66
CA GLY A 94 -0.06 7.29 -6.21
C GLY A 94 -0.66 6.48 -7.35
N ALA A 95 0.21 5.90 -8.18
CA ALA A 95 -0.18 4.96 -9.21
C ALA A 95 0.62 3.66 -9.10
N ALA A 96 -0.09 2.52 -9.06
CA ALA A 96 0.53 1.20 -9.07
C ALA A 96 1.08 0.86 -10.46
N VAL A 97 2.27 0.25 -10.49
CA VAL A 97 2.91 -0.29 -11.69
C VAL A 97 3.41 -1.71 -11.42
N GLY A 98 3.53 -2.51 -12.47
CA GLY A 98 4.18 -3.83 -12.39
C GLY A 98 5.69 -3.73 -12.60
N VAL A 99 6.30 -4.89 -12.90
CA VAL A 99 7.76 -5.02 -13.19
C VAL A 99 8.02 -5.59 -14.58
N THR A 100 6.97 -5.85 -15.36
CA THR A 100 7.03 -6.40 -16.72
C THR A 100 6.02 -5.70 -17.62
N GLY A 101 6.12 -5.95 -18.94
CA GLY A 101 5.14 -5.44 -19.90
C GLY A 101 5.15 -3.92 -20.01
N ASP A 102 4.01 -3.31 -19.76
CA ASP A 102 3.74 -1.88 -19.99
C ASP A 102 4.15 -0.95 -18.83
N TYR A 103 4.85 -1.44 -17.82
CA TYR A 103 5.10 -0.70 -16.57
C TYR A 103 5.75 0.68 -16.79
N VAL A 104 6.68 0.81 -17.73
CA VAL A 104 7.32 2.10 -18.05
C VAL A 104 6.33 3.07 -18.71
N LYS A 105 5.51 2.57 -19.66
CA LYS A 105 4.45 3.38 -20.28
C LYS A 105 3.44 3.83 -19.24
N ARG A 106 3.05 2.92 -18.36
CA ARG A 106 2.10 3.18 -17.25
C ARG A 106 2.63 4.23 -16.28
N ALA A 107 3.90 4.10 -15.87
CA ALA A 107 4.56 5.08 -15.01
C ALA A 107 4.59 6.47 -15.66
N ASN A 108 5.00 6.56 -16.93
CA ASN A 108 5.00 7.83 -17.66
C ASN A 108 3.61 8.47 -17.70
N THR A 109 2.61 7.72 -18.14
CA THR A 109 1.24 8.23 -18.23
C THR A 109 0.73 8.69 -16.86
N ALA A 110 0.98 7.92 -15.80
CA ALA A 110 0.55 8.28 -14.46
C ALA A 110 1.19 9.62 -13.99
N VAL A 111 2.50 9.78 -14.18
CA VAL A 111 3.23 11.01 -13.80
C VAL A 111 2.75 12.19 -14.65
N GLU A 112 2.59 12.03 -15.97
CA GLU A 112 2.04 13.05 -16.87
C GLU A 112 0.61 13.47 -16.48
N GLN A 113 -0.16 12.56 -15.89
CA GLN A 113 -1.52 12.83 -15.39
C GLN A 113 -1.54 13.35 -13.94
N GLY A 114 -0.38 13.57 -13.32
CA GLY A 114 -0.24 14.22 -12.02
C GLY A 114 -0.09 13.27 -10.82
N ALA A 115 0.30 12.01 -11.02
CA ALA A 115 0.70 11.15 -9.90
C ALA A 115 1.88 11.78 -9.15
N THR A 116 1.76 11.84 -7.82
CA THR A 116 2.81 12.43 -6.96
C THR A 116 3.83 11.39 -6.50
N PHE A 117 3.53 10.12 -6.67
CA PHE A 117 4.45 9.00 -6.42
C PHE A 117 4.03 7.76 -7.23
N LEU A 118 4.97 6.85 -7.40
CA LEU A 118 4.73 5.54 -8.01
C LEU A 118 4.81 4.43 -6.96
N CYS A 119 4.09 3.33 -7.21
CA CYS A 119 4.12 2.15 -6.37
C CYS A 119 4.37 0.91 -7.22
N ILE A 120 5.57 0.31 -7.12
CA ILE A 120 5.82 -1.02 -7.68
C ILE A 120 5.06 -2.03 -6.81
N ASP A 121 4.07 -2.69 -7.43
CA ASP A 121 3.12 -3.55 -6.74
C ASP A 121 3.21 -4.98 -7.27
N VAL A 122 3.91 -5.84 -6.52
CA VAL A 122 4.09 -7.27 -6.82
C VAL A 122 3.96 -8.11 -5.55
N ALA A 123 3.56 -9.37 -5.70
CA ALA A 123 3.36 -10.28 -4.57
C ALA A 123 4.66 -10.58 -3.80
N HIS A 124 5.80 -10.58 -4.49
CA HIS A 124 7.13 -10.78 -3.91
C HIS A 124 8.11 -9.76 -4.50
N GLY A 125 8.39 -8.70 -3.72
CA GLY A 125 9.23 -7.58 -4.16
C GLY A 125 10.72 -7.88 -4.15
N HIS A 126 11.21 -8.79 -3.32
CA HIS A 126 12.63 -9.15 -3.27
C HIS A 126 13.00 -10.08 -4.44
N HIS A 127 13.00 -9.51 -5.66
CA HIS A 127 13.16 -10.25 -6.90
C HIS A 127 13.94 -9.42 -7.94
N SER A 128 14.71 -10.09 -8.81
CA SER A 128 15.52 -9.44 -9.84
C SER A 128 14.73 -8.55 -10.82
N LEU A 129 13.47 -8.90 -11.12
CA LEU A 129 12.60 -8.06 -11.95
C LEU A 129 12.23 -6.75 -11.23
N THR A 130 12.03 -6.79 -9.92
CA THR A 130 11.79 -5.59 -9.11
C THR A 130 13.02 -4.70 -9.10
N LYS A 131 14.22 -5.28 -8.95
CA LYS A 131 15.48 -4.54 -9.07
C LYS A 131 15.56 -3.80 -10.40
N ALA A 132 15.41 -4.52 -11.52
CA ALA A 132 15.48 -3.93 -12.84
C ALA A 132 14.42 -2.82 -13.07
N ALA A 133 13.21 -3.00 -12.53
CA ALA A 133 12.15 -2.01 -12.62
C ALA A 133 12.46 -0.76 -11.76
N LEU A 134 12.93 -0.94 -10.52
CA LEU A 134 13.35 0.15 -9.63
C LEU A 134 14.47 0.98 -10.26
N GLU A 135 15.56 0.34 -10.70
CA GLU A 135 16.69 1.01 -11.35
C GLU A 135 16.25 1.79 -12.61
N THR A 136 15.33 1.22 -13.40
CA THR A 136 14.77 1.86 -14.58
C THR A 136 13.93 3.09 -14.24
N LEU A 137 13.02 2.95 -13.26
CA LEU A 137 12.12 4.03 -12.86
C LEU A 137 12.86 5.12 -12.10
N ARG A 138 13.82 4.79 -11.23
CA ARG A 138 14.65 5.77 -10.52
C ARG A 138 15.50 6.59 -11.48
N LYS A 139 16.10 5.94 -12.49
CA LYS A 139 16.83 6.66 -13.54
C LYS A 139 15.94 7.63 -14.33
N LYS A 140 14.68 7.25 -14.53
CA LYS A 140 13.73 8.05 -15.33
C LYS A 140 13.09 9.18 -14.51
N PHE A 141 12.86 8.93 -13.23
CA PHE A 141 12.20 9.85 -12.29
C PHE A 141 13.09 9.99 -11.04
N PRO A 142 14.23 10.72 -11.13
CA PRO A 142 15.23 10.76 -10.07
C PRO A 142 14.71 11.38 -8.76
N ASP A 143 13.78 12.32 -8.84
CA ASP A 143 13.27 13.09 -7.70
C ASP A 143 11.85 12.65 -7.28
N LEU A 144 11.28 11.64 -7.95
CA LEU A 144 9.93 11.17 -7.63
C LEU A 144 9.97 10.10 -6.55
N HIS A 145 9.10 10.18 -5.57
CA HIS A 145 8.95 9.11 -4.58
C HIS A 145 8.53 7.80 -5.26
N ILE A 146 9.30 6.74 -5.05
CA ILE A 146 9.03 5.39 -5.56
C ILE A 146 8.87 4.43 -4.37
N MET A 147 7.63 4.04 -4.12
CA MET A 147 7.30 2.98 -3.19
C MET A 147 7.46 1.63 -3.89
N ALA A 148 7.97 0.61 -3.20
CA ALA A 148 8.08 -0.74 -3.76
C ALA A 148 7.69 -1.81 -2.74
N GLY A 149 7.27 -2.96 -3.19
CA GLY A 149 6.94 -4.09 -2.33
C GLY A 149 6.19 -5.20 -3.08
N ASN A 150 5.85 -6.28 -2.35
CA ASN A 150 5.97 -6.42 -0.89
C ASN A 150 7.16 -7.31 -0.52
N ILE A 151 7.72 -7.05 0.63
CA ILE A 151 8.77 -7.87 1.23
C ILE A 151 8.38 -8.32 2.66
N ALA A 152 9.13 -9.28 3.21
CA ALA A 152 8.90 -9.78 4.56
C ALA A 152 10.20 -9.96 5.38
N THR A 153 11.32 -9.42 4.91
CA THR A 153 12.63 -9.57 5.56
C THR A 153 13.42 -8.27 5.54
N LEU A 154 14.27 -8.06 6.54
CA LEU A 154 15.19 -6.93 6.58
C LEU A 154 16.11 -6.88 5.36
N GLU A 155 16.62 -8.04 4.92
CA GLU A 155 17.45 -8.14 3.71
C GLU A 155 16.69 -7.62 2.48
N GLY A 156 15.44 -8.06 2.30
CA GLY A 156 14.60 -7.58 1.19
C GLY A 156 14.33 -6.08 1.27
N LEU A 157 14.13 -5.51 2.46
CA LEU A 157 13.97 -4.07 2.65
C LEU A 157 15.24 -3.32 2.24
N ASN A 158 16.40 -3.75 2.74
CA ASN A 158 17.68 -3.11 2.45
C ASN A 158 18.01 -3.17 0.96
N ASP A 159 17.78 -4.31 0.32
CA ASP A 159 17.99 -4.46 -1.11
C ASP A 159 17.09 -3.54 -1.94
N LEU A 160 15.79 -3.43 -1.60
CA LEU A 160 14.90 -2.51 -2.31
C LEU A 160 15.33 -1.05 -2.13
N ALA A 161 15.78 -0.67 -0.93
CA ALA A 161 16.34 0.65 -0.67
C ALA A 161 17.59 0.91 -1.51
N ASP A 162 18.53 -0.03 -1.51
CA ASP A 162 19.76 0.05 -2.29
C ASP A 162 19.51 0.08 -3.81
N TRP A 163 18.38 -0.48 -4.29
CA TRP A 163 17.94 -0.40 -5.68
C TRP A 163 17.17 0.89 -6.02
N GLY A 164 16.93 1.76 -5.04
CA GLY A 164 16.37 3.10 -5.22
C GLY A 164 14.91 3.27 -4.82
N ALA A 165 14.35 2.41 -3.97
CA ALA A 165 13.05 2.67 -3.35
C ALA A 165 13.16 3.77 -2.29
N SER A 166 12.21 4.71 -2.28
CA SER A 166 12.04 5.73 -1.24
C SER A 166 11.27 5.18 -0.04
N SER A 167 10.34 4.27 -0.29
CA SER A 167 9.62 3.54 0.76
C SER A 167 9.38 2.09 0.35
N VAL A 168 9.26 1.21 1.35
CA VAL A 168 9.08 -0.22 1.13
C VAL A 168 7.84 -0.73 1.86
N ARG A 169 6.97 -1.43 1.11
CA ARG A 169 5.79 -2.10 1.66
C ARG A 169 6.18 -3.43 2.28
N CYS A 170 6.03 -3.51 3.58
CA CYS A 170 6.45 -4.62 4.43
C CYS A 170 5.25 -5.44 4.86
N ASN A 171 5.23 -6.67 4.51
CA ASN A 171 4.34 -7.78 4.87
C ASN A 171 3.99 -8.64 3.65
N ILE A 172 4.06 -9.95 3.80
CA ILE A 172 3.58 -10.94 2.82
C ILE A 172 2.61 -11.89 3.53
N GLY A 173 1.41 -11.99 2.97
CA GLY A 173 0.39 -12.92 3.48
C GLY A 173 -0.47 -12.38 4.64
N GLY A 174 -0.25 -11.15 5.12
CA GLY A 174 -0.98 -10.60 6.27
C GLY A 174 -2.35 -9.99 5.94
N GLY A 175 -2.69 -9.78 4.68
CA GLY A 175 -3.98 -9.23 4.28
C GLY A 175 -5.14 -10.16 4.63
N SER A 176 -6.31 -9.60 5.00
CA SER A 176 -7.49 -10.38 5.43
C SER A 176 -8.03 -11.33 4.36
N ILE A 177 -7.90 -10.96 3.09
CA ILE A 177 -8.32 -11.75 1.92
C ILE A 177 -7.12 -12.31 1.14
N CYS A 178 -5.90 -12.21 1.69
CA CYS A 178 -4.70 -12.70 1.03
C CYS A 178 -4.67 -14.24 1.06
N SER A 179 -4.61 -14.86 -0.11
CA SER A 179 -4.53 -16.31 -0.27
C SER A 179 -3.09 -16.84 -0.31
N THR A 180 -2.08 -15.99 -0.33
CA THR A 180 -0.66 -16.36 -0.49
C THR A 180 -0.23 -17.45 0.48
N ARG A 181 -0.55 -17.29 1.78
CA ARG A 181 -0.18 -18.29 2.81
C ARG A 181 -0.81 -19.66 2.56
N ILE A 182 -2.04 -19.67 2.06
CA ILE A 182 -2.80 -20.90 1.79
C ILE A 182 -2.29 -21.56 0.52
N GLN A 183 -2.02 -20.79 -0.52
CA GLN A 183 -1.64 -21.29 -1.84
C GLN A 183 -0.16 -21.67 -1.93
N THR A 184 0.72 -20.93 -1.28
CA THR A 184 2.17 -21.08 -1.44
C THR A 184 2.92 -21.51 -0.17
N GLY A 185 2.26 -21.45 0.99
CA GLY A 185 2.90 -21.68 2.29
C GLY A 185 3.82 -20.54 2.74
N HIS A 186 3.94 -19.46 1.96
CA HIS A 186 4.82 -18.34 2.28
C HIS A 186 4.07 -17.20 2.96
N GLY A 187 4.76 -16.52 3.88
CA GLY A 187 4.27 -15.36 4.60
C GLY A 187 5.00 -15.15 5.91
N MET A 188 4.78 -14.00 6.51
CA MET A 188 5.33 -13.62 7.81
C MET A 188 4.26 -12.86 8.60
N PRO A 189 4.15 -13.01 9.93
CA PRO A 189 3.30 -12.15 10.74
C PRO A 189 3.68 -10.69 10.59
N GLY A 190 2.66 -9.82 10.35
CA GLY A 190 2.90 -8.43 9.95
C GLY A 190 3.69 -7.62 10.96
N LEU A 191 3.35 -7.71 12.26
CA LEU A 191 4.07 -6.98 13.30
C LEU A 191 5.54 -7.39 13.38
N GLN A 192 5.83 -8.71 13.32
CA GLN A 192 7.21 -9.18 13.32
C GLN A 192 7.99 -8.68 12.12
N THR A 193 7.35 -8.65 10.94
CA THR A 193 7.98 -8.08 9.73
C THR A 193 8.41 -6.64 9.96
N ILE A 194 7.56 -5.80 10.58
CA ILE A 194 7.90 -4.41 10.86
C ILE A 194 9.03 -4.31 11.89
N LEU A 195 8.98 -5.07 12.99
CA LEU A 195 10.03 -5.10 14.00
C LEU A 195 11.39 -5.51 13.43
N ASP A 196 11.41 -6.47 12.51
CA ASP A 196 12.65 -6.91 11.86
C ASP A 196 13.14 -5.84 10.86
N CYS A 197 12.26 -5.28 10.05
CA CYS A 197 12.58 -4.24 9.06
C CYS A 197 13.03 -2.93 9.71
N ALA A 198 12.48 -2.57 10.88
CA ALA A 198 12.88 -1.38 11.63
C ALA A 198 14.34 -1.43 12.16
N GLN A 199 15.03 -2.57 11.99
CA GLN A 199 16.47 -2.68 12.28
C GLN A 199 17.35 -2.18 11.12
N THR A 200 16.77 -1.67 10.06
CA THR A 200 17.54 -1.13 8.92
C THR A 200 18.39 0.07 9.31
N ASP A 201 19.53 0.20 8.66
CA ASP A 201 20.39 1.39 8.67
C ASP A 201 20.26 2.22 7.37
N ARG A 202 19.31 1.86 6.49
CA ARG A 202 19.01 2.59 5.26
C ARG A 202 18.04 3.74 5.54
N ASP A 203 18.25 4.85 4.85
CA ASP A 203 17.28 5.95 4.80
C ASP A 203 16.15 5.60 3.83
N VAL A 204 15.16 4.87 4.35
CA VAL A 204 14.01 4.36 3.59
C VAL A 204 12.80 4.26 4.51
N ALA A 205 11.65 4.74 4.05
CA ALA A 205 10.42 4.67 4.83
C ALA A 205 9.80 3.27 4.81
N ILE A 206 9.27 2.84 5.94
CA ILE A 206 8.65 1.53 6.15
C ILE A 206 7.12 1.66 6.14
N ILE A 207 6.47 0.98 5.20
CA ILE A 207 5.00 0.97 5.10
C ILE A 207 4.46 -0.38 5.59
N ALA A 208 3.76 -0.38 6.71
CA ALA A 208 3.10 -1.58 7.22
C ALA A 208 1.86 -1.90 6.37
N ASP A 209 1.91 -2.94 5.55
CA ASP A 209 0.88 -3.26 4.57
C ASP A 209 0.08 -4.52 4.92
N GLY A 210 -1.20 -4.33 5.22
CA GLY A 210 -2.14 -5.40 5.52
C GLY A 210 -2.15 -5.88 6.97
N GLY A 211 -3.25 -6.53 7.34
CA GLY A 211 -3.49 -6.96 8.72
C GLY A 211 -3.95 -5.85 9.67
N ILE A 212 -4.09 -4.63 9.18
CA ILE A 212 -4.58 -3.46 9.92
C ILE A 212 -6.11 -3.44 9.88
N ARG A 213 -6.76 -3.58 11.04
CA ARG A 213 -8.22 -3.74 11.15
C ARG A 213 -8.90 -2.64 11.96
N ASN A 214 -8.11 -1.90 12.72
CA ASN A 214 -8.58 -0.83 13.61
C ASN A 214 -7.46 0.15 13.93
N SER A 215 -7.78 1.25 14.61
CA SER A 215 -6.81 2.27 14.99
C SER A 215 -5.72 1.76 15.94
N GLY A 216 -6.03 0.78 16.79
CA GLY A 216 -5.05 0.16 17.67
C GLY A 216 -3.95 -0.59 16.88
N ASP A 217 -4.32 -1.27 15.79
CA ASP A 217 -3.35 -1.93 14.92
C ASP A 217 -2.44 -0.91 14.21
N ILE A 218 -3.00 0.26 13.80
CA ILE A 218 -2.22 1.37 13.24
C ILE A 218 -1.15 1.83 14.24
N VAL A 219 -1.56 2.12 15.48
CA VAL A 219 -0.65 2.60 16.52
C VAL A 219 0.43 1.56 16.84
N LYS A 220 0.08 0.26 16.87
CA LYS A 220 1.06 -0.83 17.07
C LYS A 220 2.08 -0.89 15.92
N ALA A 221 1.64 -0.70 14.67
CA ALA A 221 2.53 -0.68 13.50
C ALA A 221 3.53 0.48 13.58
N ILE A 222 3.05 1.69 13.87
CA ILE A 222 3.89 2.89 14.03
C ILE A 222 4.86 2.70 15.22
N ALA A 223 4.39 2.22 16.36
CA ALA A 223 5.23 1.95 17.53
C ALA A 223 6.29 0.85 17.28
N ALA A 224 6.04 -0.06 16.34
CA ALA A 224 7.00 -1.07 15.92
C ALA A 224 8.06 -0.56 14.92
N GLY A 225 7.90 0.68 14.41
CA GLY A 225 8.86 1.34 13.52
C GLY A 225 8.36 1.54 12.09
N ALA A 226 7.06 1.42 11.81
CA ALA A 226 6.52 1.83 10.53
C ALA A 226 6.33 3.36 10.47
N ASP A 227 6.63 3.97 9.33
CA ASP A 227 6.42 5.40 9.07
C ASP A 227 4.98 5.69 8.63
N ALA A 228 4.32 4.73 8.00
CA ALA A 228 2.92 4.79 7.63
C ALA A 228 2.31 3.37 7.51
N VAL A 229 0.99 3.32 7.37
CA VAL A 229 0.26 2.06 7.16
C VAL A 229 -0.47 2.06 5.82
N MET A 230 -0.63 0.88 5.21
CA MET A 230 -1.47 0.68 4.04
C MET A 230 -2.67 -0.19 4.40
N CYS A 231 -3.87 0.31 4.09
CA CYS A 231 -5.13 -0.30 4.48
C CYS A 231 -5.95 -0.75 3.26
N GLY A 232 -6.41 -2.00 3.31
CA GLY A 232 -7.40 -2.55 2.39
C GLY A 232 -8.74 -2.74 3.09
N SER A 233 -8.86 -3.77 3.94
CA SER A 233 -10.11 -4.15 4.59
C SER A 233 -10.74 -3.04 5.45
N LEU A 234 -9.94 -2.18 6.06
CA LEU A 234 -10.42 -1.04 6.86
C LEU A 234 -11.19 -0.01 6.01
N LEU A 235 -10.85 0.09 4.73
CA LEU A 235 -11.48 1.01 3.77
C LEU A 235 -12.52 0.33 2.87
N ALA A 236 -12.56 -1.01 2.89
CA ALA A 236 -13.51 -1.78 2.09
C ALA A 236 -14.96 -1.49 2.53
N GLY A 237 -15.87 -1.40 1.55
CA GLY A 237 -17.30 -1.17 1.81
C GLY A 237 -17.66 0.27 2.19
N THR A 238 -16.70 1.18 2.30
CA THR A 238 -16.98 2.62 2.46
C THR A 238 -17.68 3.18 1.21
N THR A 239 -18.29 4.35 1.33
CA THR A 239 -18.96 5.02 0.21
C THR A 239 -17.98 5.29 -0.93
N GLU A 240 -16.76 5.65 -0.62
CA GLU A 240 -15.69 6.03 -1.54
C GLU A 240 -14.98 4.85 -2.20
N SER A 241 -15.09 3.64 -1.62
CA SER A 241 -14.51 2.45 -2.25
C SER A 241 -15.24 2.12 -3.56
N PRO A 242 -14.54 1.61 -4.60
CA PRO A 242 -15.15 1.22 -5.85
C PRO A 242 -16.18 0.08 -5.69
N GLY A 243 -16.99 -0.11 -6.72
CA GLY A 243 -17.96 -1.20 -6.82
C GLY A 243 -19.39 -0.78 -6.54
N GLN A 244 -20.31 -1.63 -6.98
CA GLN A 244 -21.74 -1.41 -6.81
C GLN A 244 -22.18 -1.70 -5.37
N VAL A 245 -23.10 -0.91 -4.89
CA VAL A 245 -23.77 -1.14 -3.61
C VAL A 245 -24.87 -2.17 -3.83
N LEU A 246 -24.75 -3.32 -3.21
CA LEU A 246 -25.78 -4.35 -3.17
C LEU A 246 -26.62 -4.18 -1.90
N ARG A 247 -27.94 -4.32 -2.04
CA ARG A 247 -28.89 -4.20 -0.92
C ARG A 247 -29.67 -5.51 -0.77
N GLU A 248 -29.63 -6.04 0.43
CA GLU A 248 -30.41 -7.21 0.79
C GLU A 248 -31.82 -6.85 1.27
N PRO A 249 -32.79 -7.78 1.24
CA PRO A 249 -34.16 -7.52 1.70
C PRO A 249 -34.26 -7.13 3.18
N ASP A 250 -33.29 -7.51 4.00
CA ASP A 250 -33.20 -7.12 5.43
C ASP A 250 -32.66 -5.73 5.66
N GLY A 251 -32.33 -4.99 4.57
CA GLY A 251 -31.77 -3.65 4.61
C GLY A 251 -30.25 -3.58 4.73
N SER A 252 -29.56 -4.71 4.84
CA SER A 252 -28.10 -4.74 4.84
C SER A 252 -27.52 -4.28 3.50
N VAL A 253 -26.33 -3.68 3.55
CA VAL A 253 -25.68 -3.07 2.40
C VAL A 253 -24.28 -3.64 2.26
N TRP A 254 -23.93 -4.06 1.05
CA TRP A 254 -22.67 -4.74 0.75
C TRP A 254 -21.95 -4.08 -0.41
N LYS A 255 -20.63 -4.18 -0.40
CA LYS A 255 -19.77 -3.98 -1.57
C LYS A 255 -18.84 -5.17 -1.71
N SER A 256 -18.49 -5.52 -2.95
CA SER A 256 -17.51 -6.56 -3.20
C SER A 256 -16.14 -6.15 -2.65
N TYR A 257 -15.45 -7.07 -1.99
CA TYR A 257 -14.07 -6.92 -1.57
C TYR A 257 -13.29 -8.17 -1.96
N ARG A 258 -12.24 -8.01 -2.78
CA ARG A 258 -11.49 -9.15 -3.34
C ARG A 258 -9.99 -8.87 -3.38
N GLY A 259 -9.20 -9.95 -3.29
CA GLY A 259 -7.75 -9.89 -3.50
C GLY A 259 -7.40 -9.78 -4.99
N MET A 260 -6.35 -9.02 -5.31
CA MET A 260 -5.93 -8.82 -6.70
C MET A 260 -5.41 -10.09 -7.37
N ALA A 261 -4.94 -11.08 -6.59
CA ALA A 261 -4.56 -12.42 -7.08
C ALA A 261 -5.75 -13.39 -7.19
N SER A 262 -6.99 -12.96 -6.86
CA SER A 262 -8.17 -13.83 -6.98
C SER A 262 -8.50 -14.15 -8.43
N LYS A 263 -9.16 -15.30 -8.65
CA LYS A 263 -9.60 -15.73 -9.98
C LYS A 263 -10.49 -14.68 -10.63
N GLU A 264 -11.42 -14.09 -9.86
CA GLU A 264 -12.33 -13.08 -10.36
C GLU A 264 -11.59 -11.82 -10.81
N ALA A 265 -10.69 -11.29 -9.99
CA ALA A 265 -9.92 -10.09 -10.33
C ALA A 265 -9.06 -10.29 -11.58
N GLN A 266 -8.40 -11.44 -11.70
CA GLN A 266 -7.58 -11.75 -12.87
C GLN A 266 -8.41 -11.97 -14.13
N THR A 267 -9.54 -12.66 -14.03
CA THR A 267 -10.44 -12.89 -15.16
C THR A 267 -11.03 -11.58 -15.67
N ASP A 268 -11.46 -10.69 -14.77
CA ASP A 268 -11.99 -9.38 -15.15
C ASP A 268 -10.93 -8.51 -15.82
N TRP A 269 -9.67 -8.63 -15.41
CA TRP A 269 -8.58 -7.82 -15.97
C TRP A 269 -7.98 -8.40 -17.25
N LYS A 270 -7.66 -9.71 -17.28
CA LYS A 270 -6.95 -10.36 -18.40
C LYS A 270 -7.88 -11.12 -19.34
N GLY A 271 -9.15 -11.34 -18.97
CA GLY A 271 -10.09 -12.20 -19.67
C GLY A 271 -9.88 -13.70 -19.40
N GLU A 272 -8.81 -14.07 -18.69
CA GLU A 272 -8.47 -15.44 -18.33
C GLU A 272 -7.78 -15.50 -16.96
N TYR A 273 -7.86 -16.65 -16.31
CA TYR A 273 -7.15 -16.95 -15.06
C TYR A 273 -5.90 -17.77 -15.35
N THR A 274 -4.73 -17.24 -14.97
CA THR A 274 -3.48 -18.00 -14.93
C THR A 274 -3.17 -18.32 -13.46
N SER A 275 -3.10 -19.61 -13.13
CA SER A 275 -2.95 -20.09 -11.73
C SER A 275 -1.54 -19.84 -11.13
N PHE A 276 -0.66 -19.15 -11.84
CA PHE A 276 0.74 -18.95 -11.42
C PHE A 276 1.17 -17.49 -11.67
N GLU A 277 0.82 -16.63 -10.73
CA GLU A 277 1.51 -15.34 -10.55
C GLU A 277 1.75 -15.07 -9.07
#